data_e22b102bd27b40715a93b6d6b2a03bdf
#
_entry.id   e22b102bd27b40715a93b6d6b2a03bdf
#
_cell.length_a   1.000
_cell.length_b   1.000
_cell.length_c   1.000
_cell.angle_alpha   90.00
_cell.angle_beta   90.00
_cell.angle_gamma   90.00
#
_symmetry.space_group_name_H-M   'P 1'
#
loop_
_entity.id
_entity.type
_entity.pdbx_description
1 polymer ?
#
loop_
_entity_poly.entity_id
_entity_poly.type
_entity_poly.pdbx_seq_one_letter_code
_entity_poly.pdbx_strand_id
1 'polypeptide(L)'
;MIDNKSTNHNMETMSKQELIKKLKADSLPVIIYGAGATGQVLYHACIESGIEVECFCDDNIIKDETYLYETEIIHLSKIKKHYPDANWLISAADIHDIKDHLLHEGYLLMRLHSAVHILMDYTYNNFGKFIGYNDNDVDSGFVEFAVNCTIQCQQGYENPEKVFMRSVDIVVTEKCSMKCVDCSNLMQFFEKPINYTLEEMTEAVELLLYCSDEIHEFRVIGGEPLMNKQVYSLIDVLNKSSKVKRIALYTNGTIVPKIHQLE
;
A
#
# COMPACT_ATOMS: atom_id res chain seq x y z
N MET A 1 -0.26 -30.85 29.14
CA MET A 1 -0.71 -30.88 27.73
C MET A 1 -1.69 -29.75 27.55
N ILE A 2 -1.21 -28.63 27.03
CA ILE A 2 -2.08 -27.47 26.73
C ILE A 2 -2.51 -27.69 25.28
N ASP A 3 -3.79 -27.98 25.09
CA ASP A 3 -4.41 -28.09 23.77
C ASP A 3 -4.37 -26.73 23.07
N ASN A 4 -3.36 -26.50 22.26
CA ASN A 4 -3.28 -25.38 21.34
C ASN A 4 -4.18 -25.68 20.12
N LYS A 5 -5.49 -25.63 20.30
CA LYS A 5 -6.39 -25.37 19.19
C LYS A 5 -6.27 -23.91 18.85
N SER A 6 -5.36 -23.58 17.93
CA SER A 6 -5.40 -22.32 17.20
C SER A 6 -6.72 -22.28 16.43
N THR A 7 -7.74 -21.71 17.03
CA THR A 7 -8.92 -21.29 16.29
C THR A 7 -8.45 -20.26 15.28
N ASN A 8 -8.57 -20.58 14.01
CA ASN A 8 -8.23 -19.70 12.90
C ASN A 8 -9.13 -18.45 13.00
N HIS A 9 -8.60 -17.36 13.58
CA HIS A 9 -9.31 -16.09 13.80
C HIS A 9 -9.12 -15.13 12.62
N ASN A 10 -8.93 -15.67 11.41
CA ASN A 10 -8.82 -14.86 10.21
C ASN A 10 -10.20 -14.49 9.68
N MET A 11 -10.31 -13.29 9.12
CA MET A 11 -11.49 -12.87 8.38
C MET A 11 -11.68 -13.79 7.16
N GLU A 12 -12.92 -13.94 6.73
CA GLU A 12 -13.26 -14.72 5.55
C GLU A 12 -12.74 -14.03 4.29
N THR A 13 -11.93 -14.72 3.50
CA THR A 13 -11.47 -14.24 2.19
C THR A 13 -12.58 -14.44 1.15
N MET A 14 -13.00 -13.36 0.49
CA MET A 14 -14.06 -13.37 -0.52
C MET A 14 -13.59 -12.67 -1.78
N SER A 15 -14.03 -13.15 -2.94
CA SER A 15 -13.91 -12.38 -4.17
C SER A 15 -14.71 -11.08 -4.09
N LYS A 16 -14.38 -10.10 -4.94
CA LYS A 16 -15.11 -8.83 -5.04
C LYS A 16 -16.62 -9.04 -5.22
N GLN A 17 -17.00 -9.93 -6.13
CA GLN A 17 -18.41 -10.20 -6.44
C GLN A 17 -19.17 -10.81 -5.24
N GLU A 18 -18.54 -11.73 -4.50
CA GLU A 18 -19.11 -12.34 -3.31
C GLU A 18 -19.28 -11.31 -2.20
N LEU A 19 -18.25 -10.47 -1.97
CA LEU A 19 -18.31 -9.41 -0.97
C LEU A 19 -19.41 -8.39 -1.30
N ILE A 20 -19.47 -7.89 -2.54
CA ILE A 20 -20.53 -6.97 -2.97
C ILE A 20 -21.91 -7.57 -2.81
N LYS A 21 -22.09 -8.84 -3.20
CA LYS A 21 -23.36 -9.55 -3.05
C LYS A 21 -23.76 -9.69 -1.57
N LYS A 22 -22.80 -10.01 -0.70
CA LYS A 22 -23.01 -10.12 0.74
C LYS A 22 -23.42 -8.77 1.34
N LEU A 23 -22.67 -7.70 1.07
CA LEU A 23 -22.97 -6.36 1.60
C LEU A 23 -24.34 -5.84 1.15
N LYS A 24 -24.75 -6.13 -0.09
CA LYS A 24 -26.08 -5.75 -0.62
C LYS A 24 -27.21 -6.61 -0.10
N ALA A 25 -26.95 -7.86 0.24
CA ALA A 25 -27.96 -8.76 0.79
C ALA A 25 -28.22 -8.52 2.28
N ASP A 26 -27.21 -8.03 2.99
CA ASP A 26 -27.33 -7.66 4.39
C ASP A 26 -28.01 -6.30 4.51
N SER A 27 -29.01 -6.19 5.35
CA SER A 27 -29.66 -4.90 5.66
C SER A 27 -28.90 -4.08 6.71
N LEU A 28 -27.62 -4.38 6.91
CA LEU A 28 -26.77 -3.71 7.90
C LEU A 28 -26.00 -2.55 7.24
N PRO A 29 -25.75 -1.47 8.01
CA PRO A 29 -24.93 -0.38 7.54
C PRO A 29 -23.52 -0.86 7.18
N VAL A 30 -22.94 -0.27 6.13
CA VAL A 30 -21.56 -0.50 5.73
C VAL A 30 -20.72 0.67 6.23
N ILE A 31 -19.72 0.38 7.02
CA ILE A 31 -18.81 1.36 7.62
C ILE A 31 -17.41 1.14 7.05
N ILE A 32 -16.77 2.22 6.60
CA ILE A 32 -15.37 2.20 6.21
C ILE A 32 -14.51 2.58 7.42
N TYR A 33 -13.61 1.69 7.83
CA TYR A 33 -12.61 2.00 8.84
C TYR A 33 -11.41 2.68 8.17
N GLY A 34 -11.14 3.93 8.53
CA GLY A 34 -10.14 4.83 7.98
C GLY A 34 -10.74 5.86 7.02
N ALA A 35 -10.60 7.15 7.33
CA ALA A 35 -11.04 8.29 6.50
C ALA A 35 -9.89 8.92 5.69
N GLY A 36 -8.69 8.34 5.76
CA GLY A 36 -7.51 8.76 5.00
C GLY A 36 -7.61 8.45 3.50
N ALA A 37 -6.50 8.62 2.77
CA ALA A 37 -6.45 8.48 1.31
C ALA A 37 -7.05 7.15 0.81
N THR A 38 -6.70 6.03 1.43
CA THR A 38 -7.23 4.71 1.04
C THR A 38 -8.73 4.59 1.30
N GLY A 39 -9.22 5.11 2.44
CA GLY A 39 -10.66 5.10 2.76
C GLY A 39 -11.48 5.89 1.76
N GLN A 40 -10.96 7.03 1.30
CA GLN A 40 -11.59 7.86 0.29
C GLN A 40 -11.68 7.15 -1.06
N VAL A 41 -10.61 6.49 -1.49
CA VAL A 41 -10.61 5.67 -2.70
C VAL A 41 -11.60 4.51 -2.57
N LEU A 42 -11.63 3.85 -1.43
CA LEU A 42 -12.57 2.76 -1.15
C LEU A 42 -14.03 3.25 -1.18
N TYR A 43 -14.30 4.43 -0.64
CA TYR A 43 -15.63 5.04 -0.69
C TYR A 43 -16.13 5.19 -2.14
N HIS A 44 -15.33 5.78 -3.02
CA HIS A 44 -15.68 5.91 -4.43
C HIS A 44 -15.87 4.54 -5.11
N ALA A 45 -15.00 3.59 -4.81
CA ALA A 45 -15.11 2.22 -5.33
C ALA A 45 -16.39 1.52 -4.86
N CYS A 46 -16.84 1.78 -3.63
CA CYS A 46 -18.12 1.30 -3.08
C CYS A 46 -19.30 1.92 -3.84
N ILE A 47 -19.32 3.25 -3.99
CA ILE A 47 -20.41 3.96 -4.71
C ILE A 47 -20.52 3.45 -6.16
N GLU A 48 -19.40 3.32 -6.89
CA GLU A 48 -19.42 2.76 -8.25
C GLU A 48 -19.89 1.30 -8.30
N SER A 49 -19.65 0.54 -7.22
CA SER A 49 -20.14 -0.84 -7.07
C SER A 49 -21.60 -0.90 -6.60
N GLY A 50 -22.24 0.24 -6.34
CA GLY A 50 -23.60 0.35 -5.82
C GLY A 50 -23.71 -0.14 -4.36
N ILE A 51 -22.67 0.08 -3.55
CA ILE A 51 -22.67 -0.13 -2.11
C ILE A 51 -22.85 1.24 -1.47
N GLU A 52 -23.88 1.40 -0.65
CA GLU A 52 -24.09 2.58 0.16
C GLU A 52 -23.19 2.52 1.40
N VAL A 53 -22.43 3.59 1.65
CA VAL A 53 -21.56 3.72 2.83
C VAL A 53 -22.26 4.64 3.83
N GLU A 54 -22.50 4.13 5.01
CA GLU A 54 -23.23 4.84 6.05
C GLU A 54 -22.38 5.92 6.72
N CYS A 55 -21.16 5.56 7.12
CA CYS A 55 -20.21 6.50 7.70
C CYS A 55 -18.77 5.99 7.56
N PHE A 56 -17.83 6.88 7.85
CA PHE A 56 -16.44 6.51 8.12
C PHE A 56 -16.25 6.35 9.63
N CYS A 57 -15.32 5.47 10.03
CA CYS A 57 -14.80 5.38 11.38
C CYS A 57 -13.30 5.69 11.36
N ASP A 58 -12.85 6.64 12.17
CA ASP A 58 -11.42 6.97 12.25
C ASP A 58 -11.05 7.40 13.67
N ASP A 59 -9.92 6.92 14.18
CA ASP A 59 -9.42 7.26 15.51
C ASP A 59 -8.58 8.53 15.53
N ASN A 60 -8.15 9.01 14.36
CA ASN A 60 -7.33 10.21 14.19
C ASN A 60 -8.14 11.41 13.71
N ILE A 61 -9.39 11.53 14.12
CA ILE A 61 -10.22 12.67 13.71
C ILE A 61 -9.60 13.97 14.25
N ILE A 62 -9.15 14.82 13.34
CA ILE A 62 -8.82 16.20 13.63
C ILE A 62 -10.16 16.93 13.88
N LYS A 63 -10.28 17.61 14.99
CA LYS A 63 -11.55 18.12 15.59
C LYS A 63 -12.48 18.91 14.67
N ASP A 64 -12.05 19.32 13.50
CA ASP A 64 -12.79 20.22 12.62
C ASP A 64 -13.34 19.54 11.36
N GLU A 65 -12.99 18.27 11.08
CA GLU A 65 -13.48 17.52 9.92
C GLU A 65 -14.34 16.34 10.38
N THR A 66 -15.61 16.59 10.61
CA THR A 66 -16.59 15.55 11.00
C THR A 66 -17.31 14.93 9.80
N TYR A 67 -17.08 15.43 8.58
CA TYR A 67 -17.72 14.97 7.34
C TYR A 67 -16.72 14.87 6.19
N LEU A 68 -16.89 13.85 5.38
CA LEU A 68 -16.19 13.62 4.13
C LEU A 68 -17.19 13.17 3.07
N TYR A 69 -17.27 13.88 1.94
CA TYR A 69 -18.27 13.62 0.89
C TYR A 69 -19.72 13.58 1.40
N GLU A 70 -20.08 14.48 2.32
CA GLU A 70 -21.39 14.53 3.01
C GLU A 70 -21.63 13.31 3.96
N THR A 71 -20.66 12.40 4.09
CA THR A 71 -20.70 11.22 4.95
C THR A 71 -19.99 11.52 6.28
N GLU A 72 -20.63 11.20 7.40
CA GLU A 72 -20.09 11.49 8.74
C GLU A 72 -18.84 10.65 9.03
N ILE A 73 -17.87 11.26 9.75
CA ILE A 73 -16.72 10.55 10.32
C ILE A 73 -16.94 10.41 11.82
N ILE A 74 -17.00 9.18 12.31
CA ILE A 74 -17.28 8.89 13.72
C ILE A 74 -16.07 8.21 14.36
N HIS A 75 -15.66 8.70 15.53
CA HIS A 75 -14.60 8.06 16.29
C HIS A 75 -15.02 6.69 16.83
N LEU A 76 -14.11 5.71 16.84
CA LEU A 76 -14.41 4.32 17.20
C LEU A 76 -15.09 4.20 18.58
N SER A 77 -14.66 4.98 19.56
CA SER A 77 -15.28 4.96 20.90
C SER A 77 -16.77 5.33 20.94
N LYS A 78 -17.29 5.95 19.87
CA LYS A 78 -18.70 6.39 19.78
C LYS A 78 -19.51 5.52 18.82
N ILE A 79 -18.86 4.84 17.89
CA ILE A 79 -19.49 4.16 16.76
C ILE A 79 -20.44 3.06 17.22
N LYS A 80 -20.07 2.29 18.25
CA LYS A 80 -20.88 1.17 18.78
C LYS A 80 -22.24 1.61 19.31
N LYS A 81 -22.34 2.84 19.80
CA LYS A 81 -23.60 3.41 20.29
C LYS A 81 -24.56 3.71 19.12
N HIS A 82 -24.03 4.14 17.99
CA HIS A 82 -24.80 4.50 16.79
C HIS A 82 -25.11 3.27 15.95
N TYR A 83 -24.11 2.38 15.82
CA TYR A 83 -24.17 1.18 14.98
C TYR A 83 -23.76 -0.05 15.81
N PRO A 84 -24.69 -0.63 16.59
CA PRO A 84 -24.40 -1.81 17.44
C PRO A 84 -24.03 -3.05 16.64
N ASP A 85 -24.47 -3.15 15.39
CA ASP A 85 -24.05 -4.14 14.39
C ASP A 85 -23.87 -3.45 13.04
N ALA A 86 -22.82 -3.83 12.29
CA ALA A 86 -22.47 -3.24 11.01
C ALA A 86 -21.53 -4.15 10.22
N ASN A 87 -21.50 -4.01 8.90
CA ASN A 87 -20.46 -4.56 8.03
C ASN A 87 -19.31 -3.56 7.94
N TRP A 88 -18.10 -4.03 8.17
CA TRP A 88 -16.90 -3.21 8.20
C TRP A 88 -16.04 -3.49 6.98
N LEU A 89 -15.66 -2.44 6.26
CA LEU A 89 -14.63 -2.47 5.25
C LEU A 89 -13.38 -1.78 5.79
N ILE A 90 -12.32 -2.55 6.04
CA ILE A 90 -11.07 -2.04 6.62
C ILE A 90 -10.20 -1.47 5.51
N SER A 91 -9.98 -0.16 5.49
CA SER A 91 -9.17 0.54 4.49
C SER A 91 -7.75 0.87 4.94
N ALA A 92 -7.28 0.26 6.02
CA ALA A 92 -5.96 0.50 6.58
C ALA A 92 -5.01 -0.67 6.29
N ALA A 93 -3.71 -0.37 6.26
CA ALA A 93 -2.66 -1.37 6.11
C ALA A 93 -2.56 -2.30 7.32
N ASP A 94 -2.79 -1.76 8.51
CA ASP A 94 -2.71 -2.49 9.78
C ASP A 94 -4.01 -3.23 10.11
N ILE A 95 -4.33 -4.19 9.27
CA ILE A 95 -5.59 -4.93 9.33
C ILE A 95 -5.68 -5.83 10.58
N HIS A 96 -4.55 -6.31 11.11
CA HIS A 96 -4.52 -7.16 12.31
C HIS A 96 -5.01 -6.40 13.53
N ASP A 97 -4.41 -5.26 13.82
CA ASP A 97 -4.70 -4.45 15.01
C ASP A 97 -6.11 -3.90 14.96
N ILE A 98 -6.55 -3.44 13.78
CA ILE A 98 -7.91 -2.93 13.60
C ILE A 98 -8.94 -4.03 13.77
N LYS A 99 -8.72 -5.21 13.20
CA LYS A 99 -9.59 -6.37 13.40
C LYS A 99 -9.71 -6.71 14.90
N ASP A 100 -8.57 -6.81 15.59
CA ASP A 100 -8.56 -7.17 17.01
C ASP A 100 -9.25 -6.10 17.85
N HIS A 101 -9.09 -4.82 17.50
CA HIS A 101 -9.78 -3.71 18.17
C HIS A 101 -11.29 -3.78 17.95
N LEU A 102 -11.77 -4.00 16.73
CA LEU A 102 -13.20 -4.14 16.43
C LEU A 102 -13.80 -5.35 17.13
N LEU A 103 -13.09 -6.47 17.23
CA LEU A 103 -13.51 -7.64 17.99
C LEU A 103 -13.62 -7.34 19.48
N HIS A 104 -12.67 -6.59 20.04
CA HIS A 104 -12.71 -6.14 21.44
C HIS A 104 -13.91 -5.24 21.72
N GLU A 105 -14.29 -4.37 20.78
CA GLU A 105 -15.52 -3.57 20.84
C GLU A 105 -16.80 -4.41 20.67
N GLY A 106 -16.66 -5.72 20.43
CA GLY A 106 -17.77 -6.68 20.38
C GLY A 106 -18.47 -6.76 19.02
N TYR A 107 -17.79 -6.38 17.93
CA TYR A 107 -18.25 -6.71 16.58
C TYR A 107 -17.90 -8.16 16.23
N LEU A 108 -18.70 -8.78 15.36
CA LEU A 108 -18.49 -10.17 14.98
C LEU A 108 -17.48 -10.27 13.85
N LEU A 109 -16.56 -11.24 13.92
CA LEU A 109 -15.55 -11.50 12.90
C LEU A 109 -16.14 -11.62 11.48
N MET A 110 -17.29 -12.25 11.35
CA MET A 110 -18.00 -12.43 10.07
C MET A 110 -18.50 -11.12 9.44
N ARG A 111 -18.44 -10.00 10.16
CA ARG A 111 -18.81 -8.65 9.73
C ARG A 111 -17.62 -7.80 9.32
N LEU A 112 -16.39 -8.29 9.53
CA LEU A 112 -15.15 -7.60 9.21
C LEU A 112 -14.64 -8.08 7.86
N HIS A 113 -14.36 -7.17 6.95
CA HIS A 113 -13.93 -7.48 5.60
C HIS A 113 -12.70 -6.67 5.21
N SER A 114 -11.75 -7.34 4.57
CA SER A 114 -10.66 -6.70 3.86
C SER A 114 -11.21 -5.92 2.65
N ALA A 115 -10.62 -4.77 2.37
CA ALA A 115 -10.99 -3.95 1.22
C ALA A 115 -10.19 -4.32 -0.05
N VAL A 116 -9.25 -5.24 0.04
CA VAL A 116 -8.23 -5.51 -1.00
C VAL A 116 -8.84 -5.76 -2.38
N HIS A 117 -9.85 -6.63 -2.48
CA HIS A 117 -10.41 -7.00 -3.78
C HIS A 117 -11.25 -5.89 -4.43
N ILE A 118 -11.85 -5.01 -3.62
CA ILE A 118 -12.54 -3.82 -4.13
C ILE A 118 -11.52 -2.80 -4.62
N LEU A 119 -10.47 -2.57 -3.84
CA LEU A 119 -9.41 -1.60 -4.14
C LEU A 119 -8.58 -2.00 -5.37
N MET A 120 -8.19 -3.27 -5.49
CA MET A 120 -7.39 -3.74 -6.63
C MET A 120 -8.06 -3.46 -7.96
N ASP A 121 -9.31 -3.85 -8.12
CA ASP A 121 -10.06 -3.65 -9.36
C ASP A 121 -10.29 -2.17 -9.65
N TYR A 122 -10.54 -1.37 -8.61
CA TYR A 122 -10.76 0.06 -8.76
C TYR A 122 -9.51 0.78 -9.22
N THR A 123 -8.36 0.49 -8.60
CA THR A 123 -7.09 1.12 -8.95
C THR A 123 -6.64 0.76 -10.37
N TYR A 124 -6.78 -0.49 -10.79
CA TYR A 124 -6.44 -0.91 -12.16
C TYR A 124 -7.24 -0.16 -13.23
N ASN A 125 -8.51 0.13 -12.98
CA ASN A 125 -9.40 0.76 -13.96
C ASN A 125 -9.41 2.30 -13.90
N ASN A 126 -9.00 2.90 -12.78
CA ASN A 126 -9.20 4.32 -12.49
C ASN A 126 -7.90 5.07 -12.12
N PHE A 127 -6.73 4.46 -12.29
CA PHE A 127 -5.45 5.13 -12.11
C PHE A 127 -5.37 6.37 -13.02
N GLY A 128 -5.48 7.56 -12.43
CA GLY A 128 -5.57 8.86 -13.12
C GLY A 128 -6.93 9.54 -13.04
N LYS A 129 -7.95 8.89 -12.47
CA LYS A 129 -9.26 9.49 -12.23
C LYS A 129 -9.59 9.58 -10.74
N PHE A 130 -8.63 9.92 -9.89
CA PHE A 130 -8.94 10.22 -8.49
C PHE A 130 -9.78 11.48 -8.42
N ILE A 131 -11.09 11.27 -8.54
CA ILE A 131 -12.11 12.32 -8.42
C ILE A 131 -12.30 12.55 -6.93
N GLY A 132 -11.96 13.73 -6.45
CA GLY A 132 -12.26 14.16 -5.09
C GLY A 132 -11.10 14.82 -4.33
N TYR A 133 -9.87 14.68 -4.81
CA TYR A 133 -8.81 15.58 -4.39
C TYR A 133 -8.84 16.80 -5.31
N ASN A 134 -9.06 17.98 -4.75
CA ASN A 134 -8.79 19.23 -5.45
C ASN A 134 -7.36 19.16 -6.01
N ASP A 135 -7.21 19.39 -7.32
CA ASP A 135 -5.97 19.26 -8.09
C ASP A 135 -4.77 20.05 -7.53
N ASN A 136 -4.94 20.79 -6.44
CA ASN A 136 -3.94 21.72 -5.91
C ASN A 136 -3.24 21.26 -4.61
N ASP A 137 -3.73 20.24 -3.88
CA ASP A 137 -3.26 20.02 -2.51
C ASP A 137 -2.79 18.58 -2.17
N VAL A 138 -3.01 17.56 -3.00
CA VAL A 138 -2.56 16.20 -2.70
C VAL A 138 -1.82 15.61 -3.89
N ASP A 139 -0.57 15.20 -3.65
CA ASP A 139 0.23 14.45 -4.59
C ASP A 139 -0.46 13.12 -4.93
N SER A 140 -0.89 12.96 -6.17
CA SER A 140 -1.50 11.72 -6.68
C SER A 140 -0.61 10.49 -6.44
N GLY A 141 0.70 10.68 -6.43
CA GLY A 141 1.69 9.66 -6.07
C GLY A 141 1.57 9.20 -4.63
N PHE A 142 1.22 10.09 -3.69
CA PHE A 142 1.01 9.73 -2.29
C PHE A 142 -0.26 8.87 -2.13
N VAL A 143 -1.35 9.22 -2.79
CA VAL A 143 -2.59 8.43 -2.75
C VAL A 143 -2.36 7.05 -3.33
N GLU A 144 -1.72 6.97 -4.50
CA GLU A 144 -1.32 5.71 -5.12
C GLU A 144 -0.48 4.84 -4.17
N PHE A 145 0.52 5.45 -3.55
CA PHE A 145 1.39 4.76 -2.60
C PHE A 145 0.60 4.23 -1.39
N ALA A 146 -0.27 5.03 -0.79
CA ALA A 146 -1.08 4.65 0.37
C ALA A 146 -2.02 3.48 0.05
N VAL A 147 -2.72 3.55 -1.08
CA VAL A 147 -3.63 2.49 -1.54
C VAL A 147 -2.88 1.19 -1.82
N ASN A 148 -1.77 1.26 -2.55
CA ASN A 148 -0.96 0.10 -2.85
C ASN A 148 -0.34 -0.54 -1.60
N CYS A 149 0.07 0.28 -0.64
CA CYS A 149 0.54 -0.19 0.66
C CYS A 149 -0.55 -1.00 1.39
N THR A 150 -1.78 -0.47 1.42
CA THR A 150 -2.92 -1.18 2.04
C THR A 150 -3.22 -2.48 1.31
N ILE A 151 -3.29 -2.47 -0.02
CA ILE A 151 -3.54 -3.66 -0.83
C ILE A 151 -2.54 -4.77 -0.47
N GLN A 152 -1.25 -4.45 -0.42
CA GLN A 152 -0.21 -5.46 -0.14
C GLN A 152 -0.26 -6.01 1.28
N CYS A 153 -0.48 -5.14 2.27
CA CYS A 153 -0.59 -5.60 3.66
C CYS A 153 -1.80 -6.51 3.83
N GLN A 154 -2.93 -6.18 3.18
CA GLN A 154 -4.13 -7.00 3.23
C GLN A 154 -3.99 -8.30 2.42
N GLN A 155 -3.31 -8.28 1.28
CA GLN A 155 -2.96 -9.50 0.55
C GLN A 155 -2.10 -10.45 1.40
N GLY A 156 -1.11 -9.90 2.12
CA GLY A 156 -0.29 -10.66 3.07
C GLY A 156 -1.12 -11.24 4.21
N TYR A 157 -2.11 -10.51 4.72
CA TYR A 157 -3.03 -10.99 5.73
C TYR A 157 -3.89 -12.16 5.22
N GLU A 158 -4.42 -12.07 4.00
CA GLU A 158 -5.25 -13.12 3.40
C GLU A 158 -4.45 -14.35 2.94
N ASN A 159 -3.14 -14.19 2.69
CA ASN A 159 -2.26 -15.25 2.19
C ASN A 159 -0.98 -15.33 3.04
N PRO A 160 -1.09 -15.75 4.31
CA PRO A 160 0.04 -15.73 5.26
C PRO A 160 1.20 -16.66 4.88
N GLU A 161 0.98 -17.59 3.95
CA GLU A 161 2.02 -18.46 3.40
C GLU A 161 2.87 -17.80 2.31
N LYS A 162 2.45 -16.62 1.82
CA LYS A 162 3.17 -15.87 0.77
C LYS A 162 3.94 -14.69 1.35
N VAL A 163 5.07 -14.41 0.73
CA VAL A 163 5.94 -13.29 1.09
C VAL A 163 5.72 -12.14 0.12
N PHE A 164 4.95 -11.14 0.56
CA PHE A 164 4.74 -9.88 -0.16
C PHE A 164 5.69 -8.81 0.40
N MET A 165 6.53 -8.23 -0.44
CA MET A 165 7.41 -7.13 -0.07
C MET A 165 6.87 -5.82 -0.64
N ARG A 166 6.56 -4.86 0.23
CA ARG A 166 6.05 -3.55 -0.17
C ARG A 166 7.06 -2.77 -0.99
N SER A 167 8.29 -2.70 -0.49
CA SER A 167 9.39 -2.06 -1.21
C SER A 167 10.72 -2.65 -0.81
N VAL A 168 11.64 -2.70 -1.76
CA VAL A 168 13.01 -3.16 -1.58
C VAL A 168 13.95 -2.14 -2.20
N ASP A 169 15.00 -1.78 -1.47
CA ASP A 169 16.03 -0.87 -1.95
C ASP A 169 17.24 -1.66 -2.44
N ILE A 170 17.72 -1.36 -3.65
CA ILE A 170 19.02 -1.82 -4.12
C ILE A 170 19.95 -0.64 -4.29
N VAL A 171 21.06 -0.64 -3.56
CA VAL A 171 22.12 0.36 -3.69
C VAL A 171 23.03 -0.05 -4.83
N VAL A 172 22.97 0.67 -5.96
CA VAL A 172 23.77 0.34 -7.15
C VAL A 172 25.12 1.04 -7.19
N THR A 173 25.30 2.08 -6.38
CA THR A 173 26.54 2.87 -6.31
C THR A 173 26.62 3.67 -5.01
N GLU A 174 27.84 3.82 -4.51
CA GLU A 174 28.18 4.74 -3.41
C GLU A 174 28.57 6.14 -3.94
N LYS A 175 28.77 6.28 -5.26
CA LYS A 175 29.15 7.56 -5.90
C LYS A 175 27.95 8.48 -6.01
N CYS A 176 28.18 9.76 -5.75
CA CYS A 176 27.17 10.79 -5.92
C CYS A 176 27.77 12.05 -6.55
N SER A 177 27.02 12.69 -7.44
CA SER A 177 27.39 13.97 -8.03
C SER A 177 27.20 15.16 -7.08
N MET A 178 26.53 14.94 -5.94
CA MET A 178 26.22 15.94 -4.93
C MET A 178 26.85 15.57 -3.58
N LYS A 179 26.98 16.58 -2.70
CA LYS A 179 27.40 16.44 -1.29
C LYS A 179 26.37 17.13 -0.39
N CYS A 180 25.19 16.58 -0.33
CA CYS A 180 24.11 17.15 0.48
C CYS A 180 24.46 17.06 1.98
N VAL A 181 24.15 18.11 2.75
CA VAL A 181 24.39 18.15 4.19
C VAL A 181 23.54 17.08 4.89
N ASP A 182 22.25 16.96 4.49
CA ASP A 182 21.29 16.03 5.06
C ASP A 182 21.08 14.81 4.15
N CYS A 183 22.17 14.18 3.72
CA CYS A 183 22.10 12.96 2.92
C CYS A 183 21.71 11.76 3.80
N SER A 184 20.52 11.18 3.59
CA SER A 184 20.04 10.01 4.33
C SER A 184 20.94 8.79 4.18
N ASN A 185 21.59 8.65 3.02
CA ASN A 185 22.50 7.53 2.72
C ASN A 185 23.96 7.82 3.11
N LEU A 186 24.24 9.01 3.67
CA LEU A 186 25.57 9.42 4.15
C LEU A 186 26.69 9.30 3.11
N MET A 187 26.39 9.44 1.82
CA MET A 187 27.32 9.20 0.70
C MET A 187 28.54 10.13 0.73
N GLN A 188 28.43 11.30 1.34
CA GLN A 188 29.53 12.26 1.49
C GLN A 188 30.68 11.75 2.38
N PHE A 189 30.43 10.71 3.19
CA PHE A 189 31.43 10.14 4.12
C PHE A 189 32.16 8.93 3.57
N PHE A 190 31.79 8.42 2.39
CA PHE A 190 32.53 7.35 1.74
C PHE A 190 33.87 7.85 1.20
N GLU A 191 34.97 7.33 1.72
CA GLU A 191 36.33 7.72 1.29
C GLU A 191 36.68 7.19 -0.12
N LYS A 192 36.21 5.98 -0.44
CA LYS A 192 36.45 5.29 -1.71
C LYS A 192 35.16 4.73 -2.28
N PRO A 193 34.25 5.60 -2.73
CA PRO A 193 32.96 5.15 -3.22
C PRO A 193 33.11 4.29 -4.49
N ILE A 194 32.39 3.18 -4.54
CA ILE A 194 32.41 2.20 -5.63
C ILE A 194 31.11 2.20 -6.43
N ASN A 195 31.16 1.60 -7.62
CA ASN A 195 29.99 1.11 -8.34
C ASN A 195 29.93 -0.40 -8.13
N TYR A 196 28.76 -0.92 -7.81
CA TYR A 196 28.55 -2.37 -7.81
C TYR A 196 28.48 -2.88 -9.24
N THR A 197 28.99 -4.08 -9.47
CA THR A 197 28.95 -4.75 -10.77
C THR A 197 27.55 -5.28 -11.06
N LEU A 198 27.23 -5.50 -12.35
CA LEU A 198 25.95 -6.10 -12.72
C LEU A 198 25.78 -7.50 -12.10
N GLU A 199 26.87 -8.26 -12.00
CA GLU A 199 26.87 -9.59 -11.42
C GLU A 199 26.44 -9.55 -9.94
N GLU A 200 27.10 -8.73 -9.12
CA GLU A 200 26.75 -8.54 -7.69
C GLU A 200 25.29 -8.08 -7.51
N MET A 201 24.84 -7.12 -8.34
CA MET A 201 23.47 -6.63 -8.28
C MET A 201 22.45 -7.70 -8.71
N THR A 202 22.78 -8.51 -9.73
CA THR A 202 21.89 -9.56 -10.23
C THR A 202 21.77 -10.69 -9.22
N GLU A 203 22.86 -11.11 -8.59
CA GLU A 203 22.83 -12.12 -7.51
C GLU A 203 21.93 -11.68 -6.33
N ALA A 204 22.04 -10.40 -5.92
CA ALA A 204 21.19 -9.86 -4.87
C ALA A 204 19.71 -9.84 -5.27
N VAL A 205 19.40 -9.44 -6.51
CA VAL A 205 18.02 -9.46 -7.04
C VAL A 205 17.47 -10.88 -7.12
N GLU A 206 18.23 -11.82 -7.63
CA GLU A 206 17.81 -13.24 -7.75
C GLU A 206 17.49 -13.83 -6.38
N LEU A 207 18.32 -13.53 -5.36
CA LEU A 207 18.07 -13.99 -3.97
C LEU A 207 16.76 -13.39 -3.42
N LEU A 208 16.51 -12.10 -3.61
CA LEU A 208 15.28 -11.44 -3.18
C LEU A 208 14.06 -12.04 -3.89
N LEU A 209 14.15 -12.25 -5.19
CA LEU A 209 13.07 -12.86 -5.99
C LEU A 209 12.84 -14.33 -5.62
N TYR A 210 13.88 -15.04 -5.19
CA TYR A 210 13.74 -16.40 -4.69
C TYR A 210 12.99 -16.43 -3.34
N CYS A 211 13.28 -15.48 -2.45
CA CYS A 211 12.70 -15.41 -1.11
C CYS A 211 11.32 -14.74 -1.05
N SER A 212 10.83 -14.16 -2.15
CA SER A 212 9.55 -13.45 -2.21
C SER A 212 8.62 -14.02 -3.25
N ASP A 213 7.31 -13.86 -3.05
CA ASP A 213 6.28 -14.16 -4.05
C ASP A 213 5.97 -12.93 -4.91
N GLU A 214 6.01 -11.73 -4.30
CA GLU A 214 5.79 -10.47 -4.99
C GLU A 214 6.57 -9.34 -4.34
N ILE A 215 7.16 -8.46 -5.16
CA ILE A 215 7.77 -7.20 -4.75
C ILE A 215 7.02 -6.07 -5.46
N HIS A 216 6.30 -5.25 -4.71
CA HIS A 216 5.50 -4.21 -5.31
C HIS A 216 6.37 -3.11 -5.90
N GLU A 217 7.30 -2.56 -5.14
CA GLU A 217 8.20 -1.53 -5.62
C GLU A 217 9.65 -1.92 -5.40
N PHE A 218 10.40 -2.04 -6.49
CA PHE A 218 11.83 -2.23 -6.45
C PHE A 218 12.51 -0.87 -6.67
N ARG A 219 13.11 -0.32 -5.61
CA ARG A 219 13.72 1.01 -5.65
C ARG A 219 15.21 0.90 -5.95
N VAL A 220 15.61 1.43 -7.09
CA VAL A 220 17.02 1.54 -7.49
C VAL A 220 17.55 2.84 -6.95
N ILE A 221 18.40 2.72 -5.94
CA ILE A 221 18.94 3.85 -5.18
C ILE A 221 20.48 3.81 -5.14
N GLY A 222 21.05 4.77 -4.43
CA GLY A 222 22.48 4.86 -4.17
C GLY A 222 22.88 6.27 -3.78
N GLY A 223 24.08 6.70 -4.13
CA GLY A 223 24.43 8.11 -4.16
C GLY A 223 23.66 8.80 -5.30
N GLU A 224 24.12 8.56 -6.53
CA GLU A 224 23.39 8.90 -7.75
C GLU A 224 23.41 7.67 -8.67
N PRO A 225 22.30 6.93 -8.79
CA PRO A 225 22.26 5.66 -9.52
C PRO A 225 22.76 5.77 -10.97
N LEU A 226 22.51 6.89 -11.65
CA LEU A 226 22.93 7.13 -13.02
C LEU A 226 24.46 7.29 -13.20
N MET A 227 25.23 7.35 -12.10
CA MET A 227 26.69 7.24 -12.15
C MET A 227 27.18 5.81 -12.34
N ASN A 228 26.33 4.82 -12.13
CA ASN A 228 26.62 3.44 -12.49
C ASN A 228 26.00 3.11 -13.85
N LYS A 229 26.80 2.98 -14.90
CA LYS A 229 26.33 2.69 -16.26
C LYS A 229 25.61 1.34 -16.38
N GLN A 230 25.81 0.44 -15.42
CA GLN A 230 25.17 -0.88 -15.41
C GLN A 230 23.72 -0.85 -14.86
N VAL A 231 23.24 0.30 -14.38
CA VAL A 231 21.90 0.48 -13.87
C VAL A 231 20.82 0.12 -14.91
N TYR A 232 21.07 0.42 -16.19
CA TYR A 232 20.11 0.10 -17.26
C TYR A 232 19.97 -1.41 -17.45
N SER A 233 21.11 -2.14 -17.45
CA SER A 233 21.08 -3.61 -17.52
C SER A 233 20.40 -4.24 -16.31
N LEU A 234 20.55 -3.63 -15.14
CA LEU A 234 19.81 -4.06 -13.92
C LEU A 234 18.30 -3.86 -14.09
N ILE A 235 17.87 -2.72 -14.63
CA ILE A 235 16.46 -2.44 -14.92
C ILE A 235 15.90 -3.50 -15.89
N ASP A 236 16.68 -3.88 -16.91
CA ASP A 236 16.29 -4.94 -17.83
C ASP A 236 16.14 -6.30 -17.14
N VAL A 237 16.99 -6.61 -16.14
CA VAL A 237 16.87 -7.82 -15.33
C VAL A 237 15.58 -7.80 -14.50
N LEU A 238 15.29 -6.68 -13.83
CA LEU A 238 14.10 -6.51 -13.02
C LEU A 238 12.81 -6.59 -13.84
N ASN A 239 12.80 -5.98 -15.03
CA ASN A 239 11.64 -6.01 -15.95
C ASN A 239 11.27 -7.40 -16.46
N LYS A 240 12.19 -8.36 -16.44
CA LYS A 240 11.91 -9.74 -16.82
C LYS A 240 11.14 -10.53 -15.77
N SER A 241 11.10 -10.05 -14.54
CA SER A 241 10.44 -10.74 -13.44
C SER A 241 8.97 -10.31 -13.32
N SER A 242 8.05 -11.26 -13.39
CA SER A 242 6.63 -11.03 -13.12
C SER A 242 6.33 -10.73 -11.63
N LYS A 243 7.28 -11.02 -10.74
CA LYS A 243 7.16 -10.75 -9.31
C LYS A 243 7.36 -9.28 -8.96
N VAL A 244 8.08 -8.51 -9.79
CA VAL A 244 8.29 -7.07 -9.60
C VAL A 244 7.17 -6.31 -10.31
N LYS A 245 6.41 -5.50 -9.54
CA LYS A 245 5.26 -4.74 -10.10
C LYS A 245 5.65 -3.35 -10.56
N ARG A 246 6.59 -2.72 -9.87
CA ARG A 246 7.07 -1.37 -10.17
C ARG A 246 8.56 -1.29 -9.95
N ILE A 247 9.25 -0.55 -10.83
CA ILE A 247 10.66 -0.17 -10.65
C ILE A 247 10.70 1.35 -10.51
N ALA A 248 11.29 1.82 -9.42
CA ALA A 248 11.46 3.24 -9.15
C ALA A 248 12.96 3.59 -9.13
N LEU A 249 13.38 4.54 -9.95
CA LEU A 249 14.75 5.04 -9.98
C LEU A 249 14.82 6.37 -9.20
N TYR A 250 15.55 6.38 -8.10
CA TYR A 250 15.71 7.56 -7.23
C TYR A 250 16.96 8.32 -7.60
N THR A 251 16.83 9.33 -8.44
CA THR A 251 17.93 10.15 -8.93
C THR A 251 17.82 11.60 -8.46
N ASN A 252 18.96 12.26 -8.24
CA ASN A 252 18.99 13.70 -7.98
C ASN A 252 18.82 14.56 -9.26
N GLY A 253 18.69 13.92 -10.42
CA GLY A 253 18.41 14.54 -11.70
C GLY A 253 19.56 15.29 -12.36
N THR A 254 20.70 15.49 -11.69
CA THR A 254 21.80 16.32 -12.23
C THR A 254 22.46 15.77 -13.49
N ILE A 255 22.34 14.46 -13.71
CA ILE A 255 22.93 13.75 -14.84
C ILE A 255 21.91 13.51 -15.95
N VAL A 256 20.62 13.49 -15.66
CA VAL A 256 19.52 13.19 -16.61
C VAL A 256 19.64 13.97 -17.93
N PRO A 257 19.90 15.29 -17.95
CA PRO A 257 20.01 16.05 -19.21
C PRO A 257 21.17 15.59 -20.13
N LYS A 258 22.06 14.74 -19.63
CA LYS A 258 23.23 14.24 -20.37
C LYS A 258 23.07 12.81 -20.87
N ILE A 259 21.92 12.20 -20.63
CA ILE A 259 21.67 10.79 -20.94
C ILE A 259 20.63 10.69 -22.04
N HIS A 260 21.07 10.39 -23.27
CA HIS A 260 20.20 10.14 -24.44
C HIS A 260 19.37 8.84 -24.34
N GLN A 261 19.61 7.98 -23.35
CA GLN A 261 18.94 6.68 -23.19
C GLN A 261 17.64 6.78 -22.38
N LEU A 262 17.29 7.97 -21.87
CA LEU A 262 16.05 8.22 -21.13
C LEU A 262 15.00 8.96 -21.99
N GLU A 263 15.30 9.21 -23.28
CA GLU A 263 14.36 9.67 -24.29
C GLU A 263 13.70 8.45 -24.96
#